data_ddd2dbadf3190c4dfd8d4bd0845deeda
#
_entry.id   ddd2dbadf3190c4dfd8d4bd0845deeda
#
_cell.length_a   1.000
_cell.length_b   1.000
_cell.length_c   1.000
_cell.angle_alpha   90.00
_cell.angle_beta   90.00
_cell.angle_gamma   90.00
#
_symmetry.space_group_name_H-M   'P 1'
#
loop_
_entity.id
_entity.type
_entity.pdbx_description
1 polymer ?
#
loop_
_entity_poly.entity_id
_entity_poly.type
_entity_poly.pdbx_seq_one_letter_code
_entity_poly.pdbx_strand_id
1 'polypeptide(L)'
;MSLEENVNENVKPEISAEKKEENGNGENREEGAKPARRPQYRRPRRGQRAPKAVKVEEKEGTENAGAAEPKTEERRKPAQARGRQQGNRRSLPAVKEAGERKAPVRKPSRNNQKEAKSKLKIIPLGGLEQIGMNITAFEYEDSIIVVDCGLAFPGDDMLGIDLVIPDVSYLKQNIDKVKGFVITHGHEDHIGALPYILQQVNVPIYGTKLTIALIEHKLKEHNLLKTTKRKVMKHGQSVNLGCFRVEFIKTNHSIQDASALAIFSPVGIVLHTGDFKIDYTPVFGDPIDL
;
A
#
# COMPACT_ATOMS: atom_id res chain seq x y z
N MET A 1 -66.81 19.00 -7.75
CA MET A 1 -66.91 18.42 -6.40
C MET A 1 -65.48 18.45 -5.93
N SER A 2 -64.98 19.53 -5.40
CA SER A 2 -65.21 20.15 -4.08
C SER A 2 -64.53 19.35 -3.00
N LEU A 3 -63.48 20.07 -2.43
CA LEU A 3 -63.19 20.31 -1.03
C LEU A 3 -62.19 19.32 -0.44
N GLU A 4 -61.22 19.62 0.40
CA GLU A 4 -60.90 20.86 1.13
C GLU A 4 -59.44 20.78 1.63
N GLU A 5 -58.85 21.94 1.79
CA GLU A 5 -57.66 22.30 2.52
C GLU A 5 -57.67 21.79 3.96
N ASN A 6 -56.47 21.50 4.51
CA ASN A 6 -56.22 21.78 5.90
C ASN A 6 -54.77 22.19 6.13
N VAL A 7 -54.62 23.46 6.39
CA VAL A 7 -53.48 24.15 6.97
C VAL A 7 -53.52 23.87 8.47
N ASN A 8 -52.41 23.49 9.08
CA ASN A 8 -52.26 23.73 10.51
C ASN A 8 -50.85 24.19 10.88
N GLU A 9 -50.89 25.23 11.62
CA GLU A 9 -49.93 26.20 12.09
C GLU A 9 -48.96 25.69 13.18
N ASN A 10 -47.80 26.33 13.19
CA ASN A 10 -47.03 26.85 14.37
C ASN A 10 -46.86 25.99 15.62
N VAL A 11 -45.58 25.64 15.88
CA VAL A 11 -45.05 25.65 17.24
C VAL A 11 -43.64 26.25 17.26
N LYS A 12 -43.50 27.46 17.82
CA LYS A 12 -42.24 28.04 18.30
C LYS A 12 -41.92 27.46 19.68
N PRO A 13 -40.67 27.18 20.05
CA PRO A 13 -40.31 27.09 21.46
C PRO A 13 -39.87 28.44 21.99
N GLU A 14 -40.42 28.75 23.14
CA GLU A 14 -40.15 29.90 23.97
C GLU A 14 -38.75 29.87 24.57
N ILE A 15 -38.13 31.07 24.60
CA ILE A 15 -36.93 31.39 25.35
C ILE A 15 -37.38 31.90 26.72
N SER A 16 -37.12 31.17 27.80
CA SER A 16 -37.25 31.68 29.16
C SER A 16 -35.90 32.23 29.65
N ALA A 17 -35.88 33.54 29.81
CA ALA A 17 -34.85 34.27 30.54
C ALA A 17 -35.26 34.30 32.02
N GLU A 18 -34.38 33.90 32.92
CA GLU A 18 -34.48 34.22 34.34
C GLU A 18 -33.35 35.12 34.79
N LYS A 19 -33.77 36.13 35.52
CA LYS A 19 -33.01 37.29 36.00
C LYS A 19 -32.31 36.99 37.32
N LYS A 20 -31.13 37.61 37.43
CA LYS A 20 -30.41 38.21 38.57
C LYS A 20 -31.05 38.15 39.94
N GLU A 21 -30.22 37.83 40.94
CA GLU A 21 -30.16 38.56 42.20
C GLU A 21 -28.69 38.76 42.66
N GLU A 22 -28.36 40.01 42.94
CA GLU A 22 -27.16 40.54 43.61
C GLU A 22 -27.30 40.37 45.14
N ASN A 23 -26.15 40.08 45.79
CA ASN A 23 -25.71 40.62 47.07
C ASN A 23 -24.45 39.83 47.47
N GLY A 24 -23.36 40.38 47.90
CA GLY A 24 -22.96 41.54 48.60
C GLY A 24 -21.61 41.20 49.23
N ASN A 25 -20.69 42.10 49.11
CA ASN A 25 -19.55 42.43 49.96
C ASN A 25 -18.66 41.37 50.60
N GLY A 26 -17.35 41.47 50.31
CA GLY A 26 -16.26 40.89 51.08
C GLY A 26 -14.90 41.25 50.50
N GLU A 27 -14.35 42.36 50.94
CA GLU A 27 -12.96 42.78 50.72
C GLU A 27 -12.01 41.67 51.16
N ASN A 28 -11.00 41.27 50.32
CA ASN A 28 -9.65 41.03 50.86
C ASN A 28 -8.59 41.01 49.72
N ARG A 29 -7.73 41.99 49.83
CA ARG A 29 -6.28 42.07 49.59
C ARG A 29 -5.65 41.27 48.49
N GLU A 30 -5.09 42.05 47.57
CA GLU A 30 -4.03 41.73 46.62
C GLU A 30 -2.84 41.00 47.26
N GLU A 31 -2.45 39.88 46.70
CA GLU A 31 -1.07 39.40 46.71
C GLU A 31 -0.67 39.02 45.27
N GLY A 32 0.34 39.75 44.77
CA GLY A 32 0.82 39.71 43.40
C GLY A 32 1.46 38.41 43.04
N ALA A 33 0.91 37.72 42.05
CA ALA A 33 1.55 36.63 41.36
C ALA A 33 2.53 37.18 40.31
N LYS A 34 3.83 36.96 40.51
CA LYS A 34 4.92 37.25 39.56
C LYS A 34 4.76 36.38 38.28
N PRO A 35 4.99 36.94 37.11
CA PRO A 35 4.92 36.17 35.88
C PRO A 35 6.07 35.12 35.78
N ALA A 36 5.71 33.90 35.39
CA ALA A 36 6.63 32.81 35.20
C ALA A 36 7.70 33.15 34.13
N ARG A 37 8.96 33.08 34.54
CA ARG A 37 10.13 33.27 33.64
C ARG A 37 10.19 32.15 32.60
N ARG A 38 10.22 32.54 31.33
CA ARG A 38 10.56 31.65 30.20
C ARG A 38 11.96 31.05 30.41
N PRO A 39 12.19 29.76 30.11
CA PRO A 39 13.53 29.17 30.13
C PRO A 39 14.41 29.81 29.06
N GLN A 40 15.51 30.42 29.49
CA GLN A 40 16.54 30.90 28.58
C GLN A 40 17.38 29.71 28.09
N TYR A 41 17.35 29.46 26.77
CA TYR A 41 18.28 28.57 26.10
C TYR A 41 19.70 29.09 26.22
N ARG A 42 20.53 28.45 27.07
CA ARG A 42 21.99 28.68 27.15
C ARG A 42 22.64 28.11 25.88
N ARG A 43 23.19 28.99 25.07
CA ARG A 43 24.13 28.61 23.99
C ARG A 43 25.36 27.94 24.62
N PRO A 44 25.85 26.79 24.09
CA PRO A 44 27.12 26.21 24.54
C PRO A 44 28.29 27.09 24.08
N ARG A 45 29.21 27.33 25.00
CA ARG A 45 30.47 28.05 24.77
C ARG A 45 31.36 27.27 23.80
N ARG A 46 31.77 27.98 22.77
CA ARG A 46 32.82 27.58 21.80
C ARG A 46 34.15 27.47 22.53
N GLY A 47 34.70 26.28 22.57
CA GLY A 47 36.11 26.07 22.97
C GLY A 47 36.34 24.67 23.51
N GLN A 48 36.82 23.75 22.67
CA GLN A 48 37.97 22.89 22.95
C GLN A 48 38.18 21.89 21.78
N ARG A 49 39.31 22.10 21.13
CA ARG A 49 40.26 21.19 20.50
C ARG A 49 39.72 19.98 19.71
N ALA A 50 39.95 20.05 18.40
CA ALA A 50 39.96 18.93 17.48
C ALA A 50 40.93 17.82 17.90
N PRO A 51 40.60 16.54 17.75
CA PRO A 51 41.58 15.45 17.86
C PRO A 51 42.50 15.43 16.63
N LYS A 52 43.77 15.20 16.88
CA LYS A 52 44.84 15.08 15.89
C LYS A 52 44.58 13.94 14.91
N ALA A 53 44.77 14.23 13.63
CA ALA A 53 44.89 13.24 12.56
C ALA A 53 45.99 12.23 12.87
N VAL A 54 45.67 10.95 12.80
CA VAL A 54 46.62 9.84 12.80
C VAL A 54 47.13 9.69 11.36
N LYS A 55 48.40 9.96 11.14
CA LYS A 55 49.11 9.62 9.90
C LYS A 55 49.23 8.10 9.83
N VAL A 56 48.71 7.51 8.79
CA VAL A 56 49.04 6.14 8.37
C VAL A 56 50.18 6.27 7.39
N GLU A 57 51.36 5.70 7.75
CA GLU A 57 52.52 5.58 6.90
C GLU A 57 52.27 4.56 5.79
N GLU A 58 52.43 5.00 4.55
CA GLU A 58 52.57 4.14 3.39
C GLU A 58 53.91 3.42 3.46
N LYS A 59 53.89 2.11 3.46
CA LYS A 59 55.05 1.27 3.12
C LYS A 59 54.92 0.79 1.69
N GLU A 60 55.70 1.38 0.82
CA GLU A 60 56.09 0.81 -0.47
C GLU A 60 56.85 -0.50 -0.24
N GLY A 61 56.47 -1.53 -0.98
CA GLY A 61 57.15 -2.80 -1.08
C GLY A 61 57.01 -3.35 -2.48
N THR A 62 58.09 -3.29 -3.19
CA THR A 62 58.38 -3.63 -4.58
C THR A 62 58.21 -5.10 -4.93
N GLU A 63 57.72 -5.32 -6.17
CA GLU A 63 58.11 -6.37 -7.16
C GLU A 63 58.08 -7.86 -6.78
N ASN A 64 57.23 -8.68 -7.43
CA ASN A 64 57.78 -9.56 -8.50
C ASN A 64 56.69 -10.25 -9.30
N ALA A 65 57.03 -10.40 -10.58
CA ALA A 65 56.26 -10.97 -11.66
C ALA A 65 56.08 -12.51 -11.54
N GLY A 66 54.95 -13.00 -12.03
CA GLY A 66 54.71 -14.42 -12.21
C GLY A 66 53.49 -14.66 -13.06
N ALA A 67 53.64 -14.62 -14.38
CA ALA A 67 52.64 -15.01 -15.35
C ALA A 67 52.36 -16.52 -15.27
N ALA A 68 51.08 -16.90 -15.25
CA ALA A 68 50.67 -18.24 -15.59
C ALA A 68 49.30 -18.15 -16.31
N GLU A 69 49.33 -18.47 -17.57
CA GLU A 69 48.18 -18.62 -18.46
C GLU A 69 47.30 -19.82 -18.05
N PRO A 70 45.99 -19.77 -18.23
CA PRO A 70 45.12 -20.94 -18.04
C PRO A 70 45.07 -21.79 -19.31
N LYS A 71 45.33 -23.07 -19.12
CA LYS A 71 45.20 -24.12 -20.13
C LYS A 71 43.73 -24.35 -20.49
N THR A 72 43.47 -24.30 -21.77
CA THR A 72 42.29 -24.81 -22.45
C THR A 72 42.11 -26.29 -22.23
N GLU A 73 40.97 -26.75 -21.81
CA GLU A 73 40.55 -28.15 -21.84
C GLU A 73 39.36 -28.37 -22.79
N GLU A 74 39.57 -29.43 -23.57
CA GLU A 74 38.88 -29.80 -24.79
C GLU A 74 37.43 -30.24 -24.66
N ARG A 75 36.72 -29.92 -25.71
CA ARG A 75 35.41 -30.50 -26.07
C ARG A 75 35.48 -32.03 -26.17
N ARG A 76 34.59 -32.73 -25.46
CA ARG A 76 34.22 -34.11 -25.82
C ARG A 76 32.76 -34.16 -26.27
N LYS A 77 32.59 -34.56 -27.54
CA LYS A 77 31.32 -34.97 -28.16
C LYS A 77 30.93 -36.36 -27.65
N PRO A 78 29.65 -36.71 -27.46
CA PRO A 78 29.23 -38.09 -27.29
C PRO A 78 28.96 -38.77 -28.64
N ALA A 79 29.36 -40.02 -28.72
CA ALA A 79 29.30 -40.92 -29.84
C ALA A 79 27.89 -41.45 -30.11
N GLN A 80 27.64 -41.65 -31.38
CA GLN A 80 26.51 -42.39 -31.91
C GLN A 80 26.67 -43.90 -31.67
N ALA A 81 25.62 -44.57 -31.24
CA ALA A 81 25.51 -46.03 -31.34
C ALA A 81 24.30 -46.39 -32.23
N ARG A 82 24.63 -47.03 -33.36
CA ARG A 82 23.73 -47.73 -34.28
C ARG A 82 23.38 -49.09 -33.66
N GLY A 83 22.11 -49.52 -33.75
CA GLY A 83 21.67 -50.86 -33.48
C GLY A 83 20.42 -51.18 -34.29
N ARG A 84 20.60 -52.01 -35.30
CA ARG A 84 19.65 -52.51 -36.31
C ARG A 84 19.21 -53.90 -35.89
N GLN A 85 17.90 -54.26 -36.00
CA GLN A 85 17.32 -55.56 -36.28
C GLN A 85 15.81 -55.43 -36.37
N GLN A 86 15.18 -55.53 -37.48
CA GLN A 86 14.69 -56.65 -38.30
C GLN A 86 13.73 -57.61 -37.57
N GLY A 87 12.46 -57.56 -38.03
CA GLY A 87 11.73 -58.76 -38.43
C GLY A 87 10.64 -59.25 -37.53
N ASN A 88 9.38 -59.03 -37.89
CA ASN A 88 8.51 -60.17 -38.21
C ASN A 88 7.14 -59.69 -38.71
N ARG A 89 6.91 -60.09 -39.98
CA ARG A 89 5.59 -60.12 -40.63
C ARG A 89 4.80 -61.27 -40.04
N ARG A 90 3.58 -61.11 -39.60
CA ARG A 90 2.56 -62.15 -39.62
C ARG A 90 1.23 -61.59 -40.12
N SER A 91 0.75 -62.32 -41.08
CA SER A 91 -0.38 -62.21 -41.97
C SER A 91 -1.74 -62.17 -41.24
N LEU A 92 -2.66 -61.47 -41.90
CA LEU A 92 -4.11 -61.41 -41.69
C LEU A 92 -4.79 -62.80 -41.76
N PRO A 93 -6.02 -62.90 -41.21
CA PRO A 93 -7.12 -63.36 -42.04
C PRO A 93 -8.29 -62.37 -42.10
N ALA A 94 -8.84 -62.32 -43.31
CA ALA A 94 -10.08 -61.64 -43.63
C ALA A 94 -11.29 -62.44 -43.07
N VAL A 95 -12.31 -61.72 -42.56
CA VAL A 95 -13.72 -62.24 -42.60
C VAL A 95 -14.74 -61.11 -42.43
N LYS A 96 -15.53 -60.95 -43.44
CA LYS A 96 -16.98 -60.72 -43.60
C LYS A 96 -17.59 -59.40 -43.17
N GLU A 97 -18.16 -58.79 -44.18
CA GLU A 97 -19.20 -57.75 -44.18
C GLU A 97 -20.40 -58.13 -43.30
N ALA A 98 -20.87 -57.16 -42.47
CA ALA A 98 -22.24 -57.14 -42.01
C ALA A 98 -22.64 -55.70 -41.67
N GLY A 99 -23.55 -55.16 -42.48
CA GLY A 99 -24.65 -54.31 -42.06
C GLY A 99 -24.31 -52.91 -41.53
N GLU A 100 -24.34 -51.92 -42.37
CA GLU A 100 -24.47 -50.49 -42.01
C GLU A 100 -25.72 -50.22 -41.15
N ARG A 101 -25.52 -49.85 -39.90
CA ARG A 101 -26.50 -49.06 -39.15
C ARG A 101 -25.87 -47.70 -38.90
N LYS A 102 -26.31 -46.68 -39.65
CA LYS A 102 -25.95 -45.29 -39.48
C LYS A 102 -26.51 -44.81 -38.14
N ALA A 103 -25.65 -44.62 -37.15
CA ALA A 103 -25.97 -43.89 -35.94
C ALA A 103 -26.06 -42.38 -36.24
N PRO A 104 -27.02 -41.64 -35.60
CA PRO A 104 -27.15 -40.22 -35.85
C PRO A 104 -25.92 -39.45 -35.36
N VAL A 105 -25.27 -38.77 -36.31
CA VAL A 105 -24.18 -37.83 -36.02
C VAL A 105 -24.74 -36.69 -35.14
N ARG A 106 -24.50 -36.75 -33.82
CA ARG A 106 -24.68 -35.61 -32.95
C ARG A 106 -23.64 -34.56 -33.34
N LYS A 107 -24.09 -33.50 -34.00
CA LYS A 107 -23.28 -32.27 -34.17
C LYS A 107 -22.85 -31.78 -32.81
N PRO A 108 -21.55 -31.60 -32.54
CA PRO A 108 -21.14 -30.94 -31.30
C PRO A 108 -21.67 -29.51 -31.36
N SER A 109 -22.54 -29.20 -30.40
CA SER A 109 -22.93 -27.80 -30.11
C SER A 109 -21.68 -27.04 -29.69
N ARG A 110 -21.07 -26.34 -30.65
CA ARG A 110 -20.04 -25.36 -30.38
C ARG A 110 -20.69 -24.13 -29.75
N ASN A 111 -21.03 -24.23 -28.48
CA ASN A 111 -21.28 -23.04 -27.67
C ASN A 111 -19.91 -22.44 -27.30
N ASN A 112 -19.22 -21.87 -28.28
CA ASN A 112 -18.06 -21.04 -28.09
C ASN A 112 -18.53 -19.64 -27.66
N GLN A 113 -19.19 -19.52 -26.51
CA GLN A 113 -19.12 -18.28 -25.77
C GLN A 113 -17.66 -18.20 -25.27
N LYS A 114 -16.85 -17.39 -25.97
CA LYS A 114 -15.58 -16.93 -25.43
C LYS A 114 -15.96 -16.20 -24.14
N GLU A 115 -15.80 -16.87 -23.00
CA GLU A 115 -15.83 -16.20 -21.69
C GLU A 115 -14.87 -15.03 -21.79
N ALA A 116 -15.42 -13.82 -21.73
CA ALA A 116 -14.60 -12.61 -21.73
C ALA A 116 -13.73 -12.72 -20.46
N LYS A 117 -12.42 -12.89 -20.66
CA LYS A 117 -11.47 -12.97 -19.54
C LYS A 117 -11.62 -11.73 -18.71
N SER A 118 -11.89 -11.89 -17.42
CA SER A 118 -11.95 -10.79 -16.47
C SER A 118 -10.65 -9.99 -16.52
N LYS A 119 -10.76 -8.67 -16.38
CA LYS A 119 -9.62 -7.74 -16.47
C LYS A 119 -9.31 -7.22 -15.08
N LEU A 120 -8.02 -7.11 -14.77
CA LEU A 120 -7.56 -6.30 -13.64
C LEU A 120 -7.78 -4.83 -13.99
N LYS A 121 -8.48 -4.11 -13.11
CA LYS A 121 -8.62 -2.65 -13.17
C LYS A 121 -7.64 -2.02 -12.18
N ILE A 122 -6.92 -1.01 -12.62
CA ILE A 122 -6.09 -0.16 -11.79
C ILE A 122 -6.73 1.22 -11.84
N ILE A 123 -7.21 1.70 -10.69
CA ILE A 123 -8.08 2.87 -10.59
C ILE A 123 -7.44 3.87 -9.62
N PRO A 124 -6.69 4.85 -10.12
CA PRO A 124 -6.23 5.97 -9.30
C PRO A 124 -7.45 6.78 -8.81
N LEU A 125 -7.55 6.96 -7.49
CA LEU A 125 -8.56 7.80 -6.86
C LEU A 125 -7.99 9.15 -6.42
N GLY A 126 -6.68 9.31 -6.56
CA GLY A 126 -5.90 10.52 -6.33
C GLY A 126 -4.44 10.31 -6.71
N GLY A 127 -3.62 11.36 -6.59
CA GLY A 127 -2.18 11.29 -6.82
C GLY A 127 -1.74 11.42 -8.29
N LEU A 128 -2.66 11.62 -9.25
CA LEU A 128 -2.31 11.86 -10.65
C LEU A 128 -2.23 13.36 -10.94
N GLU A 129 -1.14 13.78 -11.60
CA GLU A 129 -0.87 15.17 -11.99
C GLU A 129 -0.86 16.15 -10.79
N GLN A 130 -0.62 15.63 -9.58
CA GLN A 130 -0.55 16.41 -8.35
C GLN A 130 0.45 15.76 -7.37
N ILE A 131 0.92 16.56 -6.41
CA ILE A 131 1.73 16.06 -5.29
C ILE A 131 0.80 15.72 -4.13
N GLY A 132 0.97 14.52 -3.58
CA GLY A 132 0.15 14.03 -2.46
C GLY A 132 -1.14 13.34 -2.90
N MET A 133 -2.00 13.03 -1.92
CA MET A 133 -3.28 12.35 -2.07
C MET A 133 -3.15 11.00 -2.80
N ASN A 134 -2.06 10.27 -2.51
CA ASN A 134 -1.79 8.98 -3.13
C ASN A 134 -2.81 7.94 -2.67
N ILE A 135 -3.61 7.44 -3.62
CA ILE A 135 -4.59 6.37 -3.38
C ILE A 135 -4.91 5.68 -4.70
N THR A 136 -4.72 4.36 -4.75
CA THR A 136 -4.98 3.57 -5.96
C THR A 136 -5.72 2.28 -5.60
N ALA A 137 -6.87 2.05 -6.22
CA ALA A 137 -7.61 0.81 -6.08
C ALA A 137 -7.22 -0.20 -7.19
N PHE A 138 -7.06 -1.46 -6.81
CA PHE A 138 -6.85 -2.60 -7.70
C PHE A 138 -8.09 -3.48 -7.59
N GLU A 139 -8.84 -3.63 -8.68
CA GLU A 139 -10.05 -4.46 -8.71
C GLU A 139 -9.91 -5.61 -9.68
N TYR A 140 -10.26 -6.79 -9.21
CA TYR A 140 -10.47 -7.97 -10.03
C TYR A 140 -11.68 -8.73 -9.50
N GLU A 141 -12.73 -8.84 -10.32
CA GLU A 141 -14.01 -9.49 -9.98
C GLU A 141 -14.61 -8.97 -8.65
N ASP A 142 -14.66 -9.82 -7.62
CA ASP A 142 -15.25 -9.50 -6.31
C ASP A 142 -14.22 -9.05 -5.26
N SER A 143 -13.06 -8.66 -5.69
CA SER A 143 -11.98 -8.25 -4.80
C SER A 143 -11.43 -6.90 -5.19
N ILE A 144 -11.36 -5.99 -4.21
CA ILE A 144 -10.70 -4.70 -4.31
C ILE A 144 -9.69 -4.59 -3.17
N ILE A 145 -8.46 -4.23 -3.49
CA ILE A 145 -7.49 -3.75 -2.52
C ILE A 145 -7.15 -2.30 -2.83
N VAL A 146 -6.84 -1.53 -1.81
CA VAL A 146 -6.48 -0.12 -1.96
C VAL A 146 -5.06 0.07 -1.48
N VAL A 147 -4.21 0.62 -2.33
CA VAL A 147 -2.84 0.97 -1.99
C VAL A 147 -2.79 2.44 -1.62
N ASP A 148 -2.33 2.70 -0.40
CA ASP A 148 -2.23 3.99 0.25
C ASP A 148 -3.59 4.71 0.43
N CYS A 149 -3.60 5.78 1.22
CA CYS A 149 -4.76 6.62 1.47
C CYS A 149 -4.27 7.98 2.00
N GLY A 150 -3.65 8.73 1.12
CA GLY A 150 -2.99 9.98 1.43
C GLY A 150 -3.92 11.19 1.38
N LEU A 151 -3.49 12.25 2.03
CA LEU A 151 -4.08 13.58 1.87
C LEU A 151 -3.21 14.45 0.96
N ALA A 152 -3.76 15.57 0.50
CA ALA A 152 -3.01 16.68 -0.03
C ALA A 152 -3.20 17.92 0.84
N PHE A 153 -2.23 18.82 0.80
CA PHE A 153 -2.35 20.12 1.43
C PHE A 153 -3.00 21.10 0.45
N PRO A 154 -3.89 21.98 0.94
CA PRO A 154 -4.54 22.97 0.07
C PRO A 154 -3.52 23.93 -0.50
N GLY A 155 -3.79 24.43 -1.73
CA GLY A 155 -3.05 25.53 -2.34
C GLY A 155 -3.42 26.88 -1.69
N ASP A 156 -2.64 27.91 -2.00
CA ASP A 156 -2.83 29.26 -1.45
C ASP A 156 -4.18 29.89 -1.84
N ASP A 157 -4.83 29.37 -2.86
CA ASP A 157 -6.15 29.76 -3.35
C ASP A 157 -7.31 29.14 -2.58
N MET A 158 -7.04 28.10 -1.75
CA MET A 158 -8.04 27.37 -0.97
C MET A 158 -8.17 27.92 0.45
N LEU A 159 -8.59 29.18 0.59
CA LEU A 159 -8.68 29.84 1.88
C LEU A 159 -9.67 29.15 2.83
N GLY A 160 -9.22 28.87 4.06
CA GLY A 160 -10.03 28.23 5.11
C GLY A 160 -10.17 26.70 4.95
N ILE A 161 -9.42 26.09 4.04
CA ILE A 161 -9.31 24.64 3.92
C ILE A 161 -8.03 24.18 4.60
N ASP A 162 -8.13 23.23 5.54
CA ASP A 162 -6.97 22.68 6.25
C ASP A 162 -6.38 21.45 5.55
N LEU A 163 -7.23 20.61 4.93
CA LEU A 163 -6.84 19.34 4.31
C LEU A 163 -7.68 19.08 3.05
N VAL A 164 -7.06 18.42 2.08
CA VAL A 164 -7.76 17.86 0.91
C VAL A 164 -7.66 16.33 0.98
N ILE A 165 -8.82 15.67 0.93
CA ILE A 165 -8.91 14.20 0.98
C ILE A 165 -9.50 13.66 -0.31
N PRO A 166 -9.16 12.40 -0.70
CA PRO A 166 -9.66 11.81 -1.93
C PRO A 166 -11.17 11.52 -1.88
N ASP A 167 -11.83 11.58 -3.03
CA ASP A 167 -13.17 11.04 -3.19
C ASP A 167 -13.14 9.52 -3.26
N VAL A 168 -13.77 8.89 -2.28
CA VAL A 168 -13.87 7.43 -2.17
C VAL A 168 -15.25 6.89 -2.49
N SER A 169 -16.07 7.64 -3.22
CA SER A 169 -17.41 7.21 -3.64
C SER A 169 -17.40 5.86 -4.32
N TYR A 170 -16.36 5.60 -5.13
CA TYR A 170 -16.17 4.30 -5.76
C TYR A 170 -16.03 3.15 -4.75
N LEU A 171 -15.23 3.34 -3.69
CA LEU A 171 -15.04 2.33 -2.64
C LEU A 171 -16.30 2.13 -1.82
N LYS A 172 -17.05 3.20 -1.55
CA LYS A 172 -18.34 3.13 -0.82
C LYS A 172 -19.38 2.32 -1.59
N GLN A 173 -19.48 2.53 -2.90
CA GLN A 173 -20.41 1.80 -3.77
C GLN A 173 -20.05 0.32 -3.90
N ASN A 174 -18.78 -0.05 -3.66
CA ASN A 174 -18.26 -1.40 -3.79
C ASN A 174 -17.72 -1.96 -2.45
N ILE A 175 -18.26 -1.50 -1.32
CA ILE A 175 -17.72 -1.80 0.02
C ILE A 175 -17.55 -3.30 0.29
N ASP A 176 -18.47 -4.13 -0.17
CA ASP A 176 -18.46 -5.58 0.02
C ASP A 176 -17.26 -6.25 -0.68
N LYS A 177 -16.73 -5.62 -1.72
CA LYS A 177 -15.55 -6.09 -2.45
C LYS A 177 -14.25 -5.61 -1.83
N VAL A 178 -14.24 -4.53 -1.03
CA VAL A 178 -13.02 -3.94 -0.48
C VAL A 178 -12.46 -4.83 0.63
N LYS A 179 -11.26 -5.39 0.40
CA LYS A 179 -10.61 -6.34 1.32
C LYS A 179 -9.65 -5.67 2.31
N GLY A 180 -9.19 -4.46 2.01
CA GLY A 180 -8.35 -3.69 2.92
C GLY A 180 -7.50 -2.62 2.23
N PHE A 181 -6.90 -1.78 3.07
CA PHE A 181 -5.84 -0.86 2.69
C PHE A 181 -4.48 -1.51 2.89
N VAL A 182 -3.58 -1.38 1.91
CA VAL A 182 -2.20 -1.84 1.97
C VAL A 182 -1.30 -0.62 1.85
N ILE A 183 -0.56 -0.30 2.90
CA ILE A 183 0.15 0.97 3.02
C ILE A 183 1.64 0.75 2.77
N THR A 184 2.18 1.54 1.85
CA THR A 184 3.59 1.48 1.47
C THR A 184 4.52 2.03 2.54
N HIS A 185 4.20 3.21 3.10
CA HIS A 185 4.97 3.87 4.14
C HIS A 185 4.15 4.95 4.89
N GLY A 186 4.76 5.61 5.86
CA GLY A 186 4.05 6.45 6.83
C GLY A 186 4.05 7.95 6.58
N HIS A 187 4.29 8.45 5.36
CA HIS A 187 4.14 9.88 5.06
C HIS A 187 2.67 10.30 4.95
N GLU A 188 2.39 11.58 5.17
CA GLU A 188 1.03 12.13 5.21
C GLU A 188 0.29 11.97 3.89
N ASP A 189 0.98 12.12 2.79
CA ASP A 189 0.44 11.95 1.44
C ASP A 189 0.17 10.48 1.07
N HIS A 190 0.43 9.54 2.00
CA HIS A 190 0.13 8.10 1.89
C HIS A 190 -0.78 7.57 3.01
N ILE A 191 -0.83 8.22 4.20
CA ILE A 191 -1.65 7.76 5.32
C ILE A 191 -2.61 8.83 5.87
N GLY A 192 -2.43 10.09 5.48
CA GLY A 192 -3.07 11.22 6.16
C GLY A 192 -4.59 11.25 6.02
N ALA A 193 -5.16 10.72 4.95
CA ALA A 193 -6.60 10.66 4.76
C ALA A 193 -7.27 9.49 5.49
N LEU A 194 -6.52 8.49 5.98
CA LEU A 194 -7.08 7.29 6.62
C LEU A 194 -8.12 7.60 7.71
N PRO A 195 -7.91 8.52 8.66
CA PRO A 195 -8.88 8.79 9.71
C PRO A 195 -10.23 9.28 9.19
N TYR A 196 -10.22 9.99 8.09
CA TYR A 196 -11.43 10.54 7.46
C TYR A 196 -12.14 9.50 6.60
N ILE A 197 -11.37 8.73 5.84
CA ILE A 197 -11.90 7.72 4.92
C ILE A 197 -12.45 6.51 5.68
N LEU A 198 -11.81 6.09 6.76
CA LEU A 198 -12.26 4.94 7.57
C LEU A 198 -13.60 5.18 8.28
N GLN A 199 -14.06 6.42 8.42
CA GLN A 199 -15.41 6.72 8.89
C GLN A 199 -16.47 6.28 7.87
N GLN A 200 -16.10 6.15 6.60
CA GLN A 200 -16.98 5.80 5.49
C GLN A 200 -16.70 4.38 4.95
N VAL A 201 -15.43 3.96 4.97
CA VAL A 201 -14.92 2.69 4.42
C VAL A 201 -14.02 2.03 5.47
N ASN A 202 -14.63 1.43 6.51
CA ASN A 202 -13.87 0.82 7.61
C ASN A 202 -13.50 -0.63 7.30
N VAL A 203 -12.33 -0.81 6.72
CA VAL A 203 -11.75 -2.11 6.35
C VAL A 203 -10.37 -2.28 6.99
N PRO A 204 -9.82 -3.51 7.05
CA PRO A 204 -8.51 -3.75 7.65
C PRO A 204 -7.38 -3.00 6.96
N ILE A 205 -6.37 -2.59 7.73
CA ILE A 205 -5.15 -1.92 7.27
C ILE A 205 -3.97 -2.86 7.44
N TYR A 206 -3.10 -2.91 6.43
CA TYR A 206 -1.88 -3.71 6.39
C TYR A 206 -0.70 -2.78 6.10
N GLY A 207 0.35 -2.84 6.91
CA GLY A 207 1.55 -2.01 6.75
C GLY A 207 2.68 -2.49 7.63
N THR A 208 3.87 -1.93 7.46
CA THR A 208 5.04 -2.22 8.28
C THR A 208 4.90 -1.66 9.68
N LYS A 209 5.81 -2.05 10.58
CA LYS A 209 5.69 -1.72 12.01
C LYS A 209 5.63 -0.23 12.28
N LEU A 210 6.55 0.55 11.70
CA LEU A 210 6.57 2.01 11.89
C LEU A 210 5.33 2.66 11.28
N THR A 211 4.98 2.26 10.06
CA THR A 211 3.78 2.75 9.35
C THR A 211 2.51 2.53 10.18
N ILE A 212 2.32 1.32 10.72
CA ILE A 212 1.16 1.02 11.56
C ILE A 212 1.19 1.83 12.86
N ALA A 213 2.34 2.04 13.49
CA ALA A 213 2.44 2.86 14.70
C ALA A 213 2.04 4.32 14.45
N LEU A 214 2.45 4.91 13.33
CA LEU A 214 2.03 6.25 12.93
C LEU A 214 0.51 6.32 12.67
N ILE A 215 -0.03 5.33 11.98
CA ILE A 215 -1.47 5.22 11.74
C ILE A 215 -2.24 5.09 13.06
N GLU A 216 -1.76 4.29 14.02
CA GLU A 216 -2.40 4.13 15.33
C GLU A 216 -2.50 5.44 16.09
N HIS A 217 -1.47 6.30 16.01
CA HIS A 217 -1.51 7.63 16.62
C HIS A 217 -2.66 8.46 16.04
N LYS A 218 -2.78 8.53 14.72
CA LYS A 218 -3.87 9.21 14.02
C LYS A 218 -5.25 8.63 14.35
N LEU A 219 -5.38 7.31 14.33
CA LEU A 219 -6.65 6.65 14.68
C LEU A 219 -7.07 6.91 16.12
N LYS A 220 -6.12 7.08 17.05
CA LYS A 220 -6.40 7.42 18.44
C LYS A 220 -6.98 8.82 18.55
N GLU A 221 -6.43 9.81 17.85
CA GLU A 221 -6.93 11.19 17.81
C GLU A 221 -8.38 11.27 17.31
N HIS A 222 -8.72 10.42 16.34
CA HIS A 222 -10.06 10.35 15.73
C HIS A 222 -11.00 9.30 16.38
N ASN A 223 -10.62 8.68 17.51
CA ASN A 223 -11.40 7.65 18.22
C ASN A 223 -11.69 6.38 17.40
N LEU A 224 -10.89 6.09 16.35
CA LEU A 224 -11.04 4.94 15.45
C LEU A 224 -10.17 3.74 15.87
N LEU A 225 -9.29 3.89 16.85
CA LEU A 225 -8.31 2.87 17.21
C LEU A 225 -8.95 1.53 17.61
N LYS A 226 -10.12 1.56 18.26
CA LYS A 226 -10.81 0.36 18.72
C LYS A 226 -11.64 -0.33 17.62
N THR A 227 -12.09 0.40 16.62
CA THR A 227 -13.00 -0.05 15.59
C THR A 227 -12.29 -0.52 14.32
N THR A 228 -11.08 -0.04 14.06
CA THR A 228 -10.32 -0.37 12.86
C THR A 228 -9.33 -1.51 13.11
N LYS A 229 -9.40 -2.55 12.29
CA LYS A 229 -8.46 -3.67 12.32
C LYS A 229 -7.15 -3.29 11.64
N ARG A 230 -6.01 -3.58 12.28
CA ARG A 230 -4.68 -3.33 11.75
C ARG A 230 -3.83 -4.59 11.84
N LYS A 231 -2.97 -4.80 10.86
CA LYS A 231 -2.04 -5.93 10.83
C LYS A 231 -0.65 -5.44 10.44
N VAL A 232 0.30 -5.67 11.34
CA VAL A 232 1.72 -5.40 11.08
C VAL A 232 2.28 -6.47 10.15
N MET A 233 2.90 -6.03 9.06
CA MET A 233 3.60 -6.86 8.09
C MET A 233 5.11 -6.67 8.22
N LYS A 234 5.88 -7.68 7.84
CA LYS A 234 7.33 -7.59 7.69
C LYS A 234 7.71 -7.64 6.22
N HIS A 235 8.82 -7.03 5.85
CA HIS A 235 9.38 -7.22 4.51
C HIS A 235 9.60 -8.72 4.21
N GLY A 236 9.32 -9.15 2.99
CA GLY A 236 9.30 -10.54 2.58
C GLY A 236 8.03 -11.32 2.98
N GLN A 237 7.14 -10.73 3.78
CA GLN A 237 5.84 -11.36 4.08
C GLN A 237 4.79 -10.99 3.04
N SER A 238 3.88 -11.93 2.81
CA SER A 238 2.71 -11.71 1.98
C SER A 238 1.40 -11.90 2.74
N VAL A 239 0.34 -11.27 2.25
CA VAL A 239 -1.03 -11.39 2.75
C VAL A 239 -1.98 -11.69 1.60
N ASN A 240 -2.98 -12.54 1.85
CA ASN A 240 -4.05 -12.84 0.90
C ASN A 240 -5.26 -11.96 1.21
N LEU A 241 -5.73 -11.23 0.17
CA LEU A 241 -6.83 -10.27 0.24
C LEU A 241 -7.80 -10.54 -0.92
N GLY A 242 -8.76 -11.41 -0.70
CA GLY A 242 -9.61 -11.94 -1.76
C GLY A 242 -8.79 -12.72 -2.79
N CYS A 243 -8.86 -12.36 -4.05
CA CYS A 243 -8.07 -12.98 -5.12
C CYS A 243 -6.63 -12.46 -5.22
N PHE A 244 -6.27 -11.42 -4.46
CA PHE A 244 -4.93 -10.83 -4.46
C PHE A 244 -4.05 -11.48 -3.38
N ARG A 245 -2.77 -11.69 -3.71
CA ARG A 245 -1.69 -11.90 -2.74
C ARG A 245 -0.74 -10.72 -2.85
N VAL A 246 -0.53 -10.01 -1.75
CA VAL A 246 0.33 -8.83 -1.72
C VAL A 246 1.55 -9.13 -0.87
N GLU A 247 2.74 -8.95 -1.43
CA GLU A 247 4.03 -9.13 -0.77
C GLU A 247 4.70 -7.77 -0.54
N PHE A 248 5.23 -7.56 0.66
CA PHE A 248 5.92 -6.35 1.08
C PHE A 248 7.41 -6.49 0.77
N ILE A 249 7.93 -5.67 -0.12
CA ILE A 249 9.34 -5.64 -0.53
C ILE A 249 10.01 -4.44 0.13
N LYS A 250 11.17 -4.64 0.76
CA LYS A 250 11.91 -3.54 1.38
C LYS A 250 12.41 -2.55 0.34
N THR A 251 12.17 -1.27 0.59
CA THR A 251 12.73 -0.17 -0.20
C THR A 251 13.40 0.84 0.71
N ASN A 252 14.19 1.76 0.13
CA ASN A 252 14.75 2.90 0.82
C ASN A 252 14.00 4.16 0.42
N HIS A 253 13.65 4.97 1.42
CA HIS A 253 13.00 6.25 1.24
C HIS A 253 13.47 7.23 2.32
N SER A 254 12.89 8.42 2.41
CA SER A 254 13.18 9.42 3.46
C SER A 254 12.60 9.05 4.82
N ILE A 255 11.76 8.02 4.89
CA ILE A 255 11.23 7.41 6.12
C ILE A 255 11.62 5.93 6.19
N GLN A 256 11.80 5.41 7.41
CA GLN A 256 12.09 4.00 7.63
C GLN A 256 10.87 3.11 7.36
N ASP A 257 11.13 1.81 7.17
CA ASP A 257 10.10 0.79 6.93
C ASP A 257 9.27 1.00 5.66
N ALA A 258 9.77 1.77 4.69
CA ALA A 258 9.12 1.92 3.40
C ALA A 258 9.13 0.60 2.62
N SER A 259 8.07 0.36 1.85
CA SER A 259 7.86 -0.87 1.10
C SER A 259 7.38 -0.60 -0.32
N ALA A 260 7.91 -1.33 -1.28
CA ALA A 260 7.22 -1.62 -2.52
C ALA A 260 6.28 -2.84 -2.31
N LEU A 261 5.32 -3.00 -3.18
CA LEU A 261 4.31 -4.05 -3.10
C LEU A 261 4.29 -4.87 -4.39
N ALA A 262 4.56 -6.17 -4.31
CA ALA A 262 4.26 -7.08 -5.40
C ALA A 262 2.82 -7.58 -5.24
N ILE A 263 1.94 -7.17 -6.15
CA ILE A 263 0.51 -7.48 -6.16
C ILE A 263 0.26 -8.58 -7.18
N PHE A 264 0.10 -9.79 -6.69
CA PHE A 264 -0.22 -10.97 -7.50
C PHE A 264 -1.73 -11.04 -7.70
N SER A 265 -2.15 -11.09 -8.96
CA SER A 265 -3.54 -11.27 -9.37
C SER A 265 -3.68 -12.49 -10.27
N PRO A 266 -4.91 -12.99 -10.54
CA PRO A 266 -5.12 -14.12 -11.45
C PRO A 266 -4.65 -13.87 -12.91
N VAL A 267 -4.45 -12.61 -13.28
CA VAL A 267 -4.05 -12.24 -14.66
C VAL A 267 -2.62 -11.72 -14.78
N GLY A 268 -1.88 -11.62 -13.68
CA GLY A 268 -0.49 -11.18 -13.66
C GLY A 268 -0.08 -10.51 -12.37
N ILE A 269 1.13 -9.99 -12.36
CA ILE A 269 1.75 -9.31 -11.21
C ILE A 269 1.89 -7.83 -11.53
N VAL A 270 1.51 -6.98 -10.58
CA VAL A 270 1.80 -5.54 -10.61
C VAL A 270 2.81 -5.24 -9.53
N LEU A 271 3.91 -4.58 -9.89
CA LEU A 271 4.84 -4.01 -8.93
C LEU A 271 4.46 -2.54 -8.70
N HIS A 272 3.96 -2.23 -7.50
CA HIS A 272 3.76 -0.88 -7.04
C HIS A 272 4.97 -0.48 -6.21
N THR A 273 5.77 0.45 -6.71
CA THR A 273 7.07 0.80 -6.10
C THR A 273 6.94 1.52 -4.77
N GLY A 274 5.78 2.16 -4.53
CA GLY A 274 5.70 3.20 -3.52
C GLY A 274 6.70 4.31 -3.83
N ASP A 275 7.00 5.12 -2.84
CA ASP A 275 8.09 6.09 -2.89
C ASP A 275 9.39 5.40 -2.54
N PHE A 276 10.41 5.57 -3.38
CA PHE A 276 11.72 4.97 -3.13
C PHE A 276 12.85 5.88 -3.59
N LYS A 277 14.02 5.64 -3.05
CA LYS A 277 15.30 6.20 -3.52
C LYS A 277 16.33 5.09 -3.67
N ILE A 278 17.25 5.26 -4.59
CA ILE A 278 18.42 4.40 -4.68
C ILE A 278 19.50 5.02 -3.81
N ASP A 279 19.80 4.36 -2.69
CA ASP A 279 20.77 4.82 -1.70
C ASP A 279 21.69 3.65 -1.33
N TYR A 280 22.94 3.73 -1.75
CA TYR A 280 23.94 2.70 -1.48
C TYR A 280 24.58 2.82 -0.09
N THR A 281 24.32 3.93 0.61
CA THR A 281 24.86 4.21 1.95
C THR A 281 23.75 4.71 2.88
N PRO A 282 22.66 3.93 3.08
CA PRO A 282 21.56 4.37 3.91
C PRO A 282 22.02 4.55 5.36
N VAL A 283 21.53 5.58 6.03
CA VAL A 283 21.83 5.85 7.44
C VAL A 283 21.32 4.72 8.34
N PHE A 284 20.27 4.02 7.91
CA PHE A 284 19.68 2.91 8.64
C PHE A 284 19.25 1.78 7.70
N GLY A 285 19.63 0.55 8.08
CA GLY A 285 19.28 -0.66 7.32
C GLY A 285 20.22 -0.88 6.12
N ASP A 286 19.82 -1.79 5.25
CA ASP A 286 20.59 -2.18 4.06
C ASP A 286 20.13 -1.39 2.83
N PRO A 287 20.96 -1.25 1.78
CA PRO A 287 20.52 -0.73 0.49
C PRO A 287 19.29 -1.46 -0.05
N ILE A 288 18.58 -0.82 -0.97
CA ILE A 288 17.50 -1.48 -1.69
C ILE A 288 18.07 -2.64 -2.51
N ASP A 289 17.37 -3.78 -2.48
CA ASP A 289 17.67 -4.96 -3.30
C ASP A 289 16.80 -4.90 -4.55
N LEU A 290 17.43 -4.54 -5.69
CA LEU A 290 16.77 -4.31 -6.98
C LEU A 290 16.85 -5.53 -7.89
#